data_46b175e3e14818b1550f0a3b1cb18ba4
#
_entry.id   46b175e3e14818b1550f0a3b1cb18ba4
#
_cell.length_a   1.000
_cell.length_b   1.000
_cell.length_c   1.000
_cell.angle_alpha   90.00
_cell.angle_beta   90.00
_cell.angle_gamma   90.00
#
_symmetry.space_group_name_H-M   'P 1'
#
loop_
_entity.id
_entity.type
_entity.pdbx_description
1 polymer ?
#
loop_
_entity_poly.entity_id
_entity_poly.type
_entity_poly.pdbx_seq_one_letter_code
_entity_poly.pdbx_strand_id
1 'polypeptide(L)'
;VTVRVPRGYAADYVLGTTSGDIRLYAIDVDKVKVNTTSGDVRVEPDAGIRAKEIDVTTISGSATVSACAGDVVVNTVSGRQFVSCDANRADLSVVSGRIHAEGASEEWEINSVSGDIEVLCTVAPTRKMQFNSMSANAHVALPGDIRGFVADISGMSGKVVNEFGPNRYGTCALPIHMDTMSGKLMITRL
;
A
#
# COMPACT_ATOMS: atom_id res chain seq x y z
N VAL A 1 -0.99 16.82 21.70
CA VAL A 1 0.18 16.41 22.54
C VAL A 1 1.38 16.27 21.62
N THR A 2 2.53 16.82 22.00
CA THR A 2 3.78 16.66 21.28
C THR A 2 4.74 15.86 22.16
N VAL A 3 5.21 14.73 21.65
CA VAL A 3 6.24 13.90 22.31
C VAL A 3 7.52 14.00 21.50
N ARG A 4 8.62 14.34 22.16
CA ARG A 4 9.95 14.36 21.55
C ARG A 4 10.77 13.22 22.12
N VAL A 5 11.32 12.39 21.25
CA VAL A 5 12.14 11.25 21.62
C VAL A 5 13.59 11.52 21.20
N PRO A 6 14.58 11.21 22.05
CA PRO A 6 15.98 11.37 21.69
C PRO A 6 16.36 10.53 20.47
N ARG A 7 17.25 11.04 19.62
CA ARG A 7 17.82 10.24 18.53
C ARG A 7 18.59 9.05 19.08
N GLY A 8 18.43 7.90 18.45
CA GLY A 8 19.08 6.65 18.86
C GLY A 8 18.36 5.87 19.96
N TYR A 9 17.16 6.30 20.35
CA TYR A 9 16.31 5.51 21.22
C TYR A 9 15.62 4.42 20.40
N ALA A 10 16.24 3.25 20.35
CA ALA A 10 15.71 2.08 19.65
C ALA A 10 14.66 1.39 20.53
N ALA A 11 13.40 1.77 20.37
CA ALA A 11 12.28 1.10 21.02
C ALA A 11 11.10 1.05 20.05
N ASP A 12 10.22 0.09 20.26
CA ASP A 12 8.96 0.04 19.55
C ASP A 12 8.07 1.22 19.95
N TYR A 13 7.49 1.88 19.00
CA TYR A 13 6.52 2.95 19.24
C TYR A 13 5.11 2.44 19.03
N VAL A 14 4.30 2.56 20.08
CA VAL A 14 2.87 2.31 20.03
C VAL A 14 2.14 3.59 20.36
N LEU A 15 1.43 4.13 19.39
CA LEU A 15 0.70 5.39 19.51
C LEU A 15 -0.78 5.12 19.30
N GLY A 16 -1.62 5.62 20.20
CA GLY A 16 -3.06 5.45 20.11
C GLY A 16 -3.80 6.73 20.46
N THR A 17 -4.87 7.03 19.71
CA THR A 17 -5.79 8.10 20.03
C THR A 17 -7.21 7.72 19.60
N THR A 18 -8.21 8.23 20.32
CA THR A 18 -9.61 8.07 19.90
C THR A 18 -10.00 9.15 18.89
N SER A 19 -9.58 10.38 19.14
CA SER A 19 -9.83 11.48 18.21
C SER A 19 -8.67 12.46 18.23
N GLY A 20 -8.07 12.66 17.08
CA GLY A 20 -6.95 13.57 16.92
C GLY A 20 -5.95 13.05 15.92
N ASP A 21 -5.25 13.96 15.29
CA ASP A 21 -4.25 13.65 14.29
C ASP A 21 -2.95 13.17 14.92
N ILE A 22 -2.34 12.20 14.29
CA ILE A 22 -1.00 11.70 14.65
C ILE A 22 -0.05 12.06 13.52
N ARG A 23 1.05 12.70 13.87
CA ARG A 23 2.14 13.02 12.94
C ARG A 23 3.45 12.48 13.47
N LEU A 24 4.14 11.72 12.66
CA LEU A 24 5.43 11.13 12.96
C LEU A 24 6.50 11.71 12.04
N TYR A 25 7.62 12.10 12.63
CA TYR A 25 8.76 12.68 11.93
C TYR A 25 10.03 11.94 12.31
N ALA A 26 10.89 11.67 11.34
CA ALA A 26 12.28 11.20 11.53
C ALA A 26 12.47 10.12 12.60
N ILE A 27 12.08 8.88 12.30
CA ILE A 27 12.18 7.77 13.23
C ILE A 27 13.11 6.69 12.64
N ASP A 28 14.02 6.18 13.47
CA ASP A 28 14.86 5.01 13.18
C ASP A 28 14.61 3.99 14.29
N VAL A 29 13.72 3.04 14.04
CA VAL A 29 13.21 2.09 15.04
C VAL A 29 12.85 0.76 14.39
N ASP A 30 12.71 -0.28 15.18
CA ASP A 30 12.31 -1.58 14.68
C ASP A 30 10.82 -1.60 14.29
N LYS A 31 9.95 -1.09 15.16
CA LYS A 31 8.50 -1.15 14.94
C LYS A 31 7.79 0.15 15.29
N VAL A 32 6.89 0.55 14.41
CA VAL A 32 5.95 1.66 14.63
C VAL A 32 4.53 1.12 14.51
N LYS A 33 3.73 1.27 15.56
CA LYS A 33 2.31 0.95 15.54
C LYS A 33 1.47 2.17 15.88
N VAL A 34 0.56 2.54 14.98
CA VAL A 34 -0.32 3.69 15.13
C VAL A 34 -1.76 3.26 15.03
N ASN A 35 -2.57 3.55 16.05
CA ASN A 35 -3.99 3.26 16.05
C ASN A 35 -4.79 4.54 16.29
N THR A 36 -5.77 4.83 15.46
CA THR A 36 -6.72 5.92 15.70
C THR A 36 -8.15 5.51 15.35
N THR A 37 -9.12 6.03 16.08
CA THR A 37 -10.51 5.84 15.71
C THR A 37 -10.97 6.92 14.75
N SER A 38 -10.62 8.17 15.02
CA SER A 38 -11.03 9.33 14.22
C SER A 38 -9.89 10.35 14.20
N GLY A 39 -9.35 10.60 13.05
CA GLY A 39 -8.25 11.53 12.84
C GLY A 39 -7.30 11.04 11.75
N ASP A 40 -6.52 11.95 11.22
CA ASP A 40 -5.55 11.64 10.19
C ASP A 40 -4.24 11.16 10.79
N VAL A 41 -3.67 10.15 10.15
CA VAL A 41 -2.31 9.67 10.47
C VAL A 41 -1.37 10.10 9.35
N ARG A 42 -0.28 10.76 9.71
CA ARG A 42 0.78 11.14 8.79
C ARG A 42 2.13 10.68 9.29
N VAL A 43 2.73 9.80 8.52
CA VAL A 43 4.11 9.35 8.67
C VAL A 43 4.90 10.03 7.56
N GLU A 44 5.57 11.15 7.88
CA GLU A 44 6.19 12.02 6.88
C GLU A 44 7.68 11.70 6.71
N PRO A 45 8.22 11.79 5.47
CA PRO A 45 9.59 11.37 5.16
C PRO A 45 10.61 12.47 5.48
N ASP A 46 10.53 13.13 6.64
CA ASP A 46 11.56 14.10 6.97
C ASP A 46 12.87 13.37 7.28
N ALA A 47 13.72 13.24 6.26
CA ALA A 47 15.06 12.65 6.30
C ALA A 47 15.13 11.21 6.88
N GLY A 48 14.35 10.28 6.33
CA GLY A 48 14.60 8.86 6.51
C GLY A 48 13.92 8.22 7.70
N ILE A 49 12.60 7.99 7.60
CA ILE A 49 11.97 7.01 8.47
C ILE A 49 12.43 5.65 7.99
N ARG A 50 13.19 4.96 8.83
CA ARG A 50 13.60 3.58 8.63
C ARG A 50 13.00 2.74 9.75
N ALA A 51 12.22 1.75 9.38
CA ALA A 51 11.65 0.81 10.33
C ALA A 51 11.71 -0.60 9.74
N LYS A 52 11.70 -1.62 10.58
CA LYS A 52 11.47 -2.98 10.09
C LYS A 52 10.01 -3.19 9.78
N GLU A 53 9.11 -2.60 10.59
CA GLU A 53 7.67 -2.72 10.44
C GLU A 53 6.96 -1.40 10.76
N ILE A 54 6.03 -1.01 9.91
CA ILE A 54 5.11 0.11 10.14
C ILE A 54 3.68 -0.43 10.04
N ASP A 55 2.91 -0.32 11.12
CA ASP A 55 1.51 -0.73 11.21
C ASP A 55 0.65 0.49 11.55
N VAL A 56 -0.18 0.91 10.61
CA VAL A 56 -1.10 2.03 10.77
C VAL A 56 -2.53 1.54 10.64
N THR A 57 -3.33 1.77 11.67
CA THR A 57 -4.75 1.43 11.67
C THR A 57 -5.59 2.66 11.99
N THR A 58 -6.56 2.98 11.13
CA THR A 58 -7.55 4.04 11.38
C THR A 58 -8.95 3.57 11.02
N ILE A 59 -9.95 3.95 11.80
CA ILE A 59 -11.35 3.64 11.48
C ILE A 59 -11.92 4.71 10.55
N SER A 60 -11.75 5.97 10.90
CA SER A 60 -12.27 7.09 10.13
C SER A 60 -11.23 8.20 10.04
N GLY A 61 -10.70 8.43 8.86
CA GLY A 61 -9.64 9.38 8.60
C GLY A 61 -8.72 8.93 7.49
N SER A 62 -7.80 9.76 7.09
CA SER A 62 -6.83 9.45 6.05
C SER A 62 -5.51 8.96 6.65
N ALA A 63 -4.92 7.96 6.04
CA ALA A 63 -3.57 7.51 6.37
C ALA A 63 -2.61 7.94 5.27
N THR A 64 -1.62 8.75 5.62
CA THR A 64 -0.51 9.12 4.73
C THR A 64 0.76 8.51 5.30
N VAL A 65 1.38 7.61 4.57
CA VAL A 65 2.60 6.93 4.99
C VAL A 65 3.67 7.11 3.92
N SER A 66 4.76 7.75 4.28
CA SER A 66 5.95 7.87 3.43
C SER A 66 7.15 7.34 4.19
N ALA A 67 7.67 6.19 3.79
CA ALA A 67 8.72 5.53 4.55
C ALA A 67 9.52 4.51 3.73
N CYS A 68 10.75 4.23 4.17
CA CYS A 68 11.48 3.02 3.79
C CYS A 68 11.38 2.02 4.94
N ALA A 69 10.76 0.87 4.71
CA ALA A 69 10.55 -0.14 5.74
C ALA A 69 10.70 -1.56 5.21
N GLY A 70 10.88 -2.52 6.10
CA GLY A 70 10.78 -3.93 5.73
C GLY A 70 9.34 -4.26 5.33
N ASP A 71 8.41 -4.06 6.26
CA ASP A 71 6.99 -4.30 6.06
C ASP A 71 6.16 -3.04 6.37
N VAL A 72 5.24 -2.72 5.47
CA VAL A 72 4.29 -1.61 5.63
C VAL A 72 2.88 -2.18 5.64
N VAL A 73 2.16 -2.00 6.73
CA VAL A 73 0.77 -2.42 6.90
C VAL A 73 -0.10 -1.20 7.16
N VAL A 74 -1.10 -0.97 6.31
CA VAL A 74 -2.03 0.15 6.48
C VAL A 74 -3.47 -0.34 6.39
N ASN A 75 -4.22 -0.19 7.48
CA ASN A 75 -5.61 -0.58 7.57
C ASN A 75 -6.52 0.63 7.81
N THR A 76 -7.50 0.81 6.95
CA THR A 76 -8.54 1.83 7.14
C THR A 76 -9.93 1.24 6.95
N VAL A 77 -10.90 1.66 7.75
CA VAL A 77 -12.28 1.27 7.48
C VAL A 77 -12.92 2.25 6.51
N SER A 78 -12.82 3.54 6.80
CA SER A 78 -13.38 4.58 5.93
C SER A 78 -12.40 5.75 5.79
N GLY A 79 -11.92 5.99 4.58
CA GLY A 79 -10.97 7.06 4.33
C GLY A 79 -10.07 6.81 3.12
N ARG A 80 -9.03 7.60 3.02
CA ARG A 80 -8.05 7.50 1.94
C ARG A 80 -6.71 7.03 2.48
N GLN A 81 -6.08 6.16 1.74
CA GLN A 81 -4.69 5.77 1.98
C GLN A 81 -3.81 6.38 0.90
N PHE A 82 -2.77 7.10 1.32
CA PHE A 82 -1.67 7.54 0.49
C PHE A 82 -0.40 6.91 1.03
N VAL A 83 0.14 5.98 0.30
CA VAL A 83 1.31 5.21 0.74
C VAL A 83 2.41 5.38 -0.29
N SER A 84 3.50 6.04 0.10
CA SER A 84 4.71 6.14 -0.70
C SER A 84 5.82 5.38 0.03
N CYS A 85 6.16 4.18 -0.45
CA CYS A 85 7.08 3.33 0.28
C CYS A 85 8.03 2.53 -0.61
N ASP A 86 9.25 2.38 -0.10
CA ASP A 86 10.18 1.35 -0.55
C ASP A 86 10.20 0.26 0.53
N ALA A 87 9.61 -0.90 0.23
CA ALA A 87 9.38 -1.96 1.21
C ALA A 87 9.65 -3.35 0.63
N ASN A 88 9.90 -4.34 1.50
CA ASN A 88 9.86 -5.73 1.06
C ASN A 88 8.41 -6.17 0.82
N ARG A 89 7.49 -5.73 1.70
CA ARG A 89 6.07 -6.03 1.59
C ARG A 89 5.22 -4.81 1.96
N ALA A 90 4.23 -4.52 1.14
CA ALA A 90 3.18 -3.55 1.42
C ALA A 90 1.81 -4.27 1.47
N ASP A 91 1.16 -4.23 2.63
CA ASP A 91 -0.17 -4.81 2.89
C ASP A 91 -1.14 -3.67 3.20
N LEU A 92 -2.03 -3.39 2.26
CA LEU A 92 -2.94 -2.26 2.34
C LEU A 92 -4.38 -2.75 2.33
N SER A 93 -5.14 -2.40 3.35
CA SER A 93 -6.53 -2.84 3.48
C SER A 93 -7.48 -1.66 3.69
N VAL A 94 -8.57 -1.63 2.93
CA VAL A 94 -9.64 -0.65 3.08
C VAL A 94 -11.01 -1.30 2.96
N VAL A 95 -11.95 -0.89 3.79
CA VAL A 95 -13.35 -1.33 3.61
C VAL A 95 -14.05 -0.42 2.61
N SER A 96 -13.99 0.87 2.80
CA SER A 96 -14.61 1.84 1.90
C SER A 96 -13.72 3.08 1.75
N GLY A 97 -13.23 3.31 0.55
CA GLY A 97 -12.33 4.44 0.30
C GLY A 97 -11.46 4.28 -0.92
N ARG A 98 -10.35 4.99 -0.94
CA ARG A 98 -9.39 4.91 -2.04
C ARG A 98 -8.00 4.57 -1.50
N ILE A 99 -7.32 3.68 -2.18
CA ILE A 99 -5.90 3.40 -1.98
C ILE A 99 -5.13 4.02 -3.14
N HIS A 100 -4.18 4.88 -2.82
CA HIS A 100 -3.15 5.34 -3.74
C HIS A 100 -1.81 4.95 -3.16
N ALA A 101 -1.09 4.07 -3.85
CA ALA A 101 0.19 3.57 -3.42
C ALA A 101 1.24 3.80 -4.50
N GLU A 102 2.42 4.25 -4.11
CA GLU A 102 3.54 4.46 -5.02
C GLU A 102 4.85 3.97 -4.39
N GLY A 103 5.81 3.57 -5.21
CA GLY A 103 7.14 3.21 -4.73
C GLY A 103 7.66 1.88 -5.25
N ALA A 104 8.69 1.38 -4.56
CA ALA A 104 9.37 0.14 -4.88
C ALA A 104 9.11 -0.88 -3.76
N SER A 105 8.15 -1.76 -3.97
CA SER A 105 7.93 -2.89 -3.07
C SER A 105 8.06 -4.20 -3.82
N GLU A 106 8.69 -5.20 -3.17
CA GLU A 106 8.84 -6.53 -3.78
C GLU A 106 7.51 -7.27 -3.87
N GLU A 107 6.63 -7.03 -2.89
CA GLU A 107 5.34 -7.68 -2.77
C GLU A 107 4.26 -6.64 -2.42
N TRP A 108 3.17 -6.66 -3.17
CA TRP A 108 1.97 -5.87 -2.90
C TRP A 108 0.80 -6.79 -2.59
N GLU A 109 0.18 -6.60 -1.43
CA GLU A 109 -1.07 -7.25 -1.06
C GLU A 109 -2.10 -6.18 -0.71
N ILE A 110 -3.17 -6.12 -1.49
CA ILE A 110 -4.15 -5.05 -1.36
C ILE A 110 -5.55 -5.61 -1.26
N ASN A 111 -6.22 -5.27 -0.18
CA ASN A 111 -7.55 -5.75 0.13
C ASN A 111 -8.54 -4.57 0.16
N SER A 112 -9.65 -4.66 -0.59
CA SER A 112 -10.68 -3.63 -0.62
C SER A 112 -12.07 -4.26 -0.68
N VAL A 113 -12.98 -3.82 0.14
CA VAL A 113 -14.38 -4.21 -0.05
C VAL A 113 -15.01 -3.38 -1.16
N SER A 114 -14.84 -2.06 -1.11
CA SER A 114 -15.40 -1.13 -2.09
C SER A 114 -14.51 0.10 -2.22
N GLY A 115 -14.13 0.42 -3.44
CA GLY A 115 -13.33 1.61 -3.73
C GLY A 115 -12.30 1.40 -4.81
N ASP A 116 -11.63 2.45 -5.21
CA ASP A 116 -10.62 2.40 -6.26
C ASP A 116 -9.23 2.16 -5.64
N ILE A 117 -8.46 1.34 -6.33
CA ILE A 117 -7.07 1.02 -5.99
C ILE A 117 -6.18 1.54 -7.11
N GLU A 118 -5.17 2.31 -6.77
CA GLU A 118 -4.15 2.79 -7.70
C GLU A 118 -2.77 2.48 -7.14
N VAL A 119 -1.96 1.78 -7.92
CA VAL A 119 -0.59 1.40 -7.55
C VAL A 119 0.38 1.83 -8.65
N LEU A 120 1.31 2.70 -8.32
CA LEU A 120 2.35 3.20 -9.20
C LEU A 120 3.69 2.57 -8.80
N CYS A 121 4.11 1.54 -9.51
CA CYS A 121 5.38 0.87 -9.21
C CYS A 121 6.54 1.61 -9.86
N THR A 122 7.37 2.29 -9.08
CA THR A 122 8.59 2.95 -9.57
C THR A 122 9.67 1.96 -9.97
N VAL A 123 9.67 0.79 -9.34
CA VAL A 123 10.49 -0.38 -9.68
C VAL A 123 9.56 -1.58 -9.82
N ALA A 124 9.85 -2.45 -10.78
CA ALA A 124 9.06 -3.67 -10.98
C ALA A 124 9.11 -4.56 -9.72
N PRO A 125 7.96 -4.96 -9.17
CA PRO A 125 7.91 -5.93 -8.09
C PRO A 125 8.58 -7.25 -8.47
N THR A 126 9.20 -7.91 -7.51
CA THR A 126 9.97 -9.14 -7.76
C THR A 126 9.26 -10.41 -7.31
N ARG A 127 8.24 -10.29 -6.45
CA ARG A 127 7.54 -11.43 -5.85
C ARG A 127 6.13 -11.61 -6.40
N LYS A 128 5.19 -10.78 -5.98
CA LYS A 128 3.79 -10.83 -6.43
C LYS A 128 3.05 -9.51 -6.23
N MET A 129 1.94 -9.38 -6.95
CA MET A 129 0.91 -8.39 -6.67
C MET A 129 -0.44 -9.12 -6.55
N GLN A 130 -1.05 -9.01 -5.37
CA GLN A 130 -2.34 -9.63 -5.06
C GLN A 130 -3.36 -8.56 -4.72
N PHE A 131 -4.49 -8.59 -5.40
CA PHE A 131 -5.62 -7.70 -5.15
C PHE A 131 -6.84 -8.53 -4.78
N ASN A 132 -7.41 -8.32 -3.62
CA ASN A 132 -8.63 -8.98 -3.19
C ASN A 132 -9.72 -7.94 -3.00
N SER A 133 -10.84 -8.07 -3.73
CA SER A 133 -11.92 -7.11 -3.61
C SER A 133 -13.30 -7.74 -3.77
N MET A 134 -14.31 -7.10 -3.22
CA MET A 134 -15.68 -7.44 -3.59
C MET A 134 -16.15 -6.63 -4.80
N SER A 135 -15.91 -5.31 -4.77
CA SER A 135 -16.28 -4.42 -5.85
C SER A 135 -15.30 -3.24 -5.92
N ALA A 136 -14.21 -3.43 -6.63
CA ALA A 136 -13.20 -2.39 -6.79
C ALA A 136 -12.55 -2.47 -8.17
N ASN A 137 -12.09 -1.32 -8.65
CA ASN A 137 -11.20 -1.28 -9.80
C ASN A 137 -9.76 -1.10 -9.31
N ALA A 138 -8.86 -1.91 -9.83
CA ALA A 138 -7.44 -1.79 -9.57
C ALA A 138 -6.74 -1.27 -10.82
N HIS A 139 -6.00 -0.18 -10.66
CA HIS A 139 -5.12 0.38 -11.68
C HIS A 139 -3.67 0.20 -11.21
N VAL A 140 -2.89 -0.48 -12.03
CA VAL A 140 -1.48 -0.76 -11.77
C VAL A 140 -0.64 -0.15 -12.87
N ALA A 141 0.19 0.81 -12.55
CA ALA A 141 1.19 1.36 -13.47
C ALA A 141 2.55 0.70 -13.19
N LEU A 142 3.10 0.05 -14.21
CA LEU A 142 4.37 -0.66 -14.14
C LEU A 142 5.45 0.07 -14.92
N PRO A 143 6.71 0.03 -14.49
CA PRO A 143 7.80 0.64 -15.24
C PRO A 143 7.93 0.01 -16.64
N GLY A 144 8.26 0.84 -17.63
CA GLY A 144 8.32 0.42 -19.03
C GLY A 144 9.40 -0.63 -19.34
N ASP A 145 10.39 -0.78 -18.47
CA ASP A 145 11.48 -1.74 -18.56
C ASP A 145 11.20 -3.10 -17.88
N ILE A 146 9.96 -3.32 -17.43
CA ILE A 146 9.57 -4.58 -16.81
C ILE A 146 9.84 -5.78 -17.73
N ARG A 147 10.50 -6.80 -17.19
CA ARG A 147 10.90 -8.00 -17.97
C ARG A 147 9.74 -8.92 -18.32
N GLY A 148 8.63 -8.80 -17.61
CA GLY A 148 7.40 -9.53 -17.89
C GLY A 148 6.56 -9.78 -16.66
N PHE A 149 5.31 -10.16 -16.89
CA PHE A 149 4.34 -10.51 -15.86
C PHE A 149 3.28 -11.46 -16.41
N VAL A 150 2.53 -12.06 -15.50
CA VAL A 150 1.31 -12.82 -15.79
C VAL A 150 0.17 -12.20 -14.99
N ALA A 151 -0.80 -11.61 -15.69
CA ALA A 151 -1.96 -11.00 -15.06
C ALA A 151 -3.18 -11.89 -15.25
N ASP A 152 -3.88 -12.20 -14.18
CA ASP A 152 -5.16 -12.87 -14.22
C ASP A 152 -6.16 -12.28 -13.22
N ILE A 153 -7.43 -12.56 -13.45
CA ILE A 153 -8.52 -12.14 -12.59
C ILE A 153 -9.47 -13.30 -12.37
N SER A 154 -9.79 -13.57 -11.12
CA SER A 154 -10.77 -14.56 -10.71
C SER A 154 -12.02 -13.87 -10.17
N GLY A 155 -13.19 -14.43 -10.49
CA GLY A 155 -14.44 -13.92 -9.94
C GLY A 155 -15.62 -14.00 -10.89
N MET A 156 -16.77 -13.48 -10.47
CA MET A 156 -18.02 -13.60 -11.23
C MET A 156 -18.09 -12.65 -12.43
N SER A 157 -17.57 -11.43 -12.29
CA SER A 157 -17.59 -10.42 -13.34
C SER A 157 -16.32 -9.57 -13.25
N GLY A 158 -15.24 -10.10 -13.81
CA GLY A 158 -13.95 -9.42 -13.83
C GLY A 158 -13.41 -9.21 -15.23
N LYS A 159 -12.64 -8.14 -15.44
CA LYS A 159 -12.00 -7.85 -16.70
C LYS A 159 -10.57 -7.35 -16.51
N VAL A 160 -9.62 -7.94 -17.25
CA VAL A 160 -8.26 -7.41 -17.36
C VAL A 160 -8.18 -6.51 -18.60
N VAL A 161 -7.60 -5.32 -18.43
CA VAL A 161 -7.23 -4.41 -19.52
C VAL A 161 -5.75 -4.10 -19.37
N ASN A 162 -4.98 -4.39 -20.40
CA ASN A 162 -3.54 -4.37 -20.34
C ASN A 162 -2.94 -3.65 -21.54
N GLU A 163 -2.22 -2.56 -21.32
CA GLU A 163 -1.55 -1.78 -22.37
C GLU A 163 -0.30 -2.45 -22.95
N PHE A 164 0.26 -3.42 -22.25
CA PHE A 164 1.41 -4.19 -22.74
C PHE A 164 1.01 -5.25 -23.81
N GLY A 165 -0.28 -5.48 -24.00
CA GLY A 165 -0.83 -6.44 -24.97
C GLY A 165 -1.43 -7.67 -24.27
N PRO A 166 -0.89 -8.88 -24.44
CA PRO A 166 -1.47 -10.07 -23.83
C PRO A 166 -1.28 -10.08 -22.31
N ASN A 167 -2.19 -10.74 -21.59
CA ASN A 167 -2.11 -10.87 -20.12
C ASN A 167 -0.85 -11.61 -19.63
N ARG A 168 -0.15 -12.26 -20.52
CA ARG A 168 1.19 -12.80 -20.29
C ARG A 168 2.16 -12.02 -21.16
N TYR A 169 2.98 -11.20 -20.52
CA TYR A 169 3.94 -10.32 -21.17
C TYR A 169 5.37 -10.69 -20.77
N GLY A 170 6.30 -10.72 -21.72
CA GLY A 170 7.72 -10.89 -21.48
C GLY A 170 8.15 -12.30 -21.06
N THR A 171 9.34 -12.38 -20.49
CA THR A 171 9.98 -13.65 -20.09
C THR A 171 9.97 -13.91 -18.59
N CYS A 172 9.74 -12.89 -17.79
CA CYS A 172 9.62 -12.98 -16.33
C CYS A 172 8.15 -13.23 -15.96
N ALA A 173 7.90 -14.02 -14.95
CA ALA A 173 6.55 -14.39 -14.56
C ALA A 173 6.17 -13.73 -13.22
N LEU A 174 6.25 -12.37 -13.12
CA LEU A 174 5.67 -11.68 -11.99
C LEU A 174 4.17 -11.97 -11.95
N PRO A 175 3.63 -12.63 -10.93
CA PRO A 175 2.20 -12.85 -10.83
C PRO A 175 1.48 -11.56 -10.39
N ILE A 176 0.49 -11.17 -11.17
CA ILE A 176 -0.44 -10.08 -10.83
C ILE A 176 -1.83 -10.69 -10.83
N HIS A 177 -2.38 -10.91 -9.66
CA HIS A 177 -3.65 -11.62 -9.49
C HIS A 177 -4.68 -10.72 -8.83
N MET A 178 -5.92 -10.78 -9.31
CA MET A 178 -7.04 -10.09 -8.69
C MET A 178 -8.21 -11.05 -8.47
N ASP A 179 -8.60 -11.20 -7.21
CA ASP A 179 -9.85 -11.88 -6.84
C ASP A 179 -10.94 -10.83 -6.62
N THR A 180 -12.05 -10.92 -7.37
CA THR A 180 -13.13 -9.95 -7.23
C THR A 180 -14.49 -10.54 -7.60
N MET A 181 -15.55 -10.12 -6.92
CA MET A 181 -16.90 -10.44 -7.40
C MET A 181 -17.27 -9.58 -8.61
N SER A 182 -16.88 -8.30 -8.61
CA SER A 182 -17.09 -7.37 -9.71
C SER A 182 -15.99 -6.31 -9.72
N GLY A 183 -15.25 -6.20 -10.81
CA GLY A 183 -14.18 -5.22 -10.89
C GLY A 183 -13.35 -5.30 -12.16
N LYS A 184 -12.41 -4.39 -12.28
CA LYS A 184 -11.52 -4.28 -13.42
C LYS A 184 -10.07 -4.16 -12.94
N LEU A 185 -9.20 -4.99 -13.51
CA LEU A 185 -7.75 -4.83 -13.38
C LEU A 185 -7.23 -4.12 -14.62
N MET A 186 -6.70 -2.92 -14.45
CA MET A 186 -6.09 -2.14 -15.51
C MET A 186 -4.59 -2.06 -15.28
N ILE A 187 -3.80 -2.45 -16.27
CA ILE A 187 -2.33 -2.42 -16.23
C ILE A 187 -1.85 -1.47 -17.31
N THR A 188 -1.10 -0.45 -16.90
CA THR A 188 -0.57 0.59 -17.77
C THR A 188 0.95 0.70 -17.64
N ARG A 189 1.55 1.46 -18.52
CA ARG A 189 2.95 1.87 -18.39
C ARG A 189 3.04 3.13 -17.54
N LEU A 190 4.05 3.17 -16.69
CA LEU A 190 4.38 4.36 -15.89
C LEU A 190 5.06 5.39 -16.78
#